data_dc7009f6fc9a417eaec0ecb11a20eb7a
#
_entry.id   dc7009f6fc9a417eaec0ecb11a20eb7a
#
_cell.length_a   1.000
_cell.length_b   1.000
_cell.length_c   1.000
_cell.angle_alpha   90.00
_cell.angle_beta   90.00
_cell.angle_gamma   90.00
#
_symmetry.space_group_name_H-M   'P 1'
#
loop_
_entity.id
_entity.type
_entity.pdbx_description
1 polymer ?
#
loop_
_entity_poly.entity_id
_entity_poly.type
_entity_poly.pdbx_seq_one_letter_code
_entity_poly.pdbx_strand_id
1 'polypeptide(L)'
;MNASWIVANMEWVLIVCGALTATMLFPMIAPRLAFKQMFGEVAEGPLGELLTRNWGQMIFATGLLLIYAAYHEEARLPILVFASFTKLTFAALVLSNGGRYGRKLAMPIAVGDLSMVGLFVWYLLAVS
;
A
#
# COMPACT_ATOMS: atom_id res chain seq x y z
N MET A 1 20.73 -5.75 -11.43
CA MET A 1 20.41 -4.31 -11.55
C MET A 1 21.24 -3.55 -10.54
N ASN A 2 21.64 -2.36 -10.89
CA ASN A 2 22.45 -1.55 -10.01
C ASN A 2 21.65 -0.40 -9.40
N ALA A 3 22.22 0.27 -8.40
CA ALA A 3 21.57 1.34 -7.67
C ALA A 3 21.19 2.53 -8.55
N SER A 4 21.89 2.74 -9.67
CA SER A 4 21.61 3.89 -10.53
C SER A 4 20.24 3.80 -11.21
N TRP A 5 19.78 2.58 -11.50
CA TRP A 5 18.45 2.41 -12.11
C TRP A 5 17.35 2.90 -11.18
N ILE A 6 17.38 2.48 -9.91
CA ILE A 6 16.32 2.84 -8.97
C ILE A 6 16.33 4.34 -8.67
N VAL A 7 17.51 4.95 -8.55
CA VAL A 7 17.62 6.39 -8.32
C VAL A 7 17.09 7.17 -9.52
N ALA A 8 17.46 6.76 -10.73
CA ALA A 8 17.05 7.45 -11.95
C ALA A 8 15.56 7.35 -12.23
N ASN A 9 14.91 6.26 -11.80
CA ASN A 9 13.50 5.98 -12.11
C ASN A 9 12.57 6.14 -10.91
N MET A 10 13.07 6.63 -9.76
CA MET A 10 12.28 6.67 -8.54
C MET A 10 11.04 7.54 -8.65
N GLU A 11 11.09 8.62 -9.41
CA GLU A 11 9.90 9.45 -9.64
C GLU A 11 8.77 8.63 -10.22
N TRP A 12 9.03 7.85 -11.27
CA TRP A 12 8.02 7.00 -11.89
C TRP A 12 7.57 5.87 -10.98
N VAL A 13 8.51 5.27 -10.25
CA VAL A 13 8.18 4.22 -9.29
C VAL A 13 7.18 4.76 -8.25
N LEU A 14 7.44 5.95 -7.72
CA LEU A 14 6.57 6.54 -6.71
C LEU A 14 5.20 6.91 -7.27
N ILE A 15 5.15 7.43 -8.50
CA ILE A 15 3.86 7.77 -9.13
C ILE A 15 3.02 6.51 -9.32
N VAL A 16 3.61 5.44 -9.86
CA VAL A 16 2.89 4.19 -10.10
C VAL A 16 2.46 3.55 -8.79
N CYS A 17 3.38 3.42 -7.83
CA CYS A 17 3.06 2.83 -6.53
C CYS A 17 2.01 3.64 -5.80
N GLY A 18 2.11 4.96 -5.84
CA GLY A 18 1.14 5.85 -5.22
C GLY A 18 -0.24 5.74 -5.84
N ALA A 19 -0.31 5.68 -7.17
CA ALA A 19 -1.57 5.53 -7.88
C ALA A 19 -2.26 4.21 -7.53
N LEU A 20 -1.48 3.11 -7.51
CA LEU A 20 -2.00 1.80 -7.14
C LEU A 20 -2.50 1.79 -5.69
N THR A 21 -1.73 2.41 -4.79
CA THR A 21 -2.11 2.52 -3.38
C THR A 21 -3.37 3.37 -3.21
N ALA A 22 -3.49 4.44 -4.00
CA ALA A 22 -4.66 5.34 -3.95
C ALA A 22 -5.95 4.68 -4.43
N THR A 23 -5.87 3.53 -5.12
CA THR A 23 -7.09 2.78 -5.49
C THR A 23 -7.85 2.31 -4.25
N MET A 24 -7.21 2.33 -3.08
CA MET A 24 -7.86 1.97 -1.82
C MET A 24 -8.84 3.05 -1.31
N LEU A 25 -9.11 4.06 -2.12
CA LEU A 25 -10.28 4.91 -1.92
C LEU A 25 -11.57 4.09 -1.99
N PHE A 26 -11.55 2.95 -2.70
CA PHE A 26 -12.70 2.09 -2.89
C PHE A 26 -13.34 1.63 -1.55
N PRO A 27 -12.59 1.11 -0.55
CA PRO A 27 -13.20 0.76 0.75
C PRO A 27 -13.81 1.96 1.49
N MET A 28 -13.33 3.17 1.23
CA MET A 28 -13.93 4.38 1.82
C MET A 28 -15.30 4.66 1.21
N ILE A 29 -15.42 4.52 -0.10
CA ILE A 29 -16.65 4.85 -0.83
C ILE A 29 -17.68 3.73 -0.74
N ALA A 30 -17.24 2.48 -0.91
CA ALA A 30 -18.10 1.30 -0.93
C ALA A 30 -17.52 0.20 -0.03
N PRO A 31 -17.60 0.37 1.31
CA PRO A 31 -16.89 -0.51 2.23
C PRO A 31 -17.31 -1.98 2.15
N ARG A 32 -18.61 -2.26 2.03
CA ARG A 32 -19.05 -3.64 1.99
C ARG A 32 -18.64 -4.34 0.70
N LEU A 33 -18.81 -3.66 -0.43
CA LEU A 33 -18.43 -4.23 -1.74
C LEU A 33 -16.93 -4.45 -1.81
N ALA A 34 -16.14 -3.48 -1.35
CA ALA A 34 -14.69 -3.57 -1.39
C ALA A 34 -14.18 -4.75 -0.57
N PHE A 35 -14.64 -4.90 0.67
CA PHE A 35 -14.19 -6.00 1.52
C PHE A 35 -14.69 -7.35 1.03
N LYS A 36 -15.91 -7.39 0.48
CA LYS A 36 -16.43 -8.63 -0.11
C LYS A 36 -15.51 -9.12 -1.23
N GLN A 37 -15.05 -8.20 -2.07
CA GLN A 37 -14.15 -8.55 -3.18
C GLN A 37 -12.74 -8.86 -2.71
N MET A 38 -12.22 -8.10 -1.72
CA MET A 38 -10.84 -8.27 -1.25
C MET A 38 -10.68 -9.48 -0.35
N PHE A 39 -11.59 -9.67 0.59
CA PHE A 39 -11.45 -10.68 1.65
C PHE A 39 -12.52 -11.77 1.59
N GLY A 40 -13.55 -11.60 0.78
CA GLY A 40 -14.67 -12.53 0.73
C GLY A 40 -15.66 -12.38 1.88
N GLU A 41 -15.45 -11.42 2.75
CA GLU A 41 -16.31 -11.13 3.90
C GLU A 41 -16.25 -9.64 4.21
N VAL A 42 -17.18 -9.16 5.02
CA VAL A 42 -17.22 -7.75 5.42
C VAL A 42 -17.13 -7.63 6.93
N ALA A 43 -16.66 -6.48 7.40
CA ALA A 43 -16.73 -6.14 8.81
C ALA A 43 -18.13 -5.64 9.10
N GLU A 44 -18.89 -6.43 9.87
CA GLU A 44 -20.32 -6.18 10.06
C GLU A 44 -20.61 -5.03 11.02
N GLY A 45 -21.78 -4.43 10.83
CA GLY A 45 -22.34 -3.41 11.71
C GLY A 45 -21.78 -2.02 11.45
N PRO A 46 -22.35 -1.01 12.13
CA PRO A 46 -21.91 0.39 11.96
C PRO A 46 -20.46 0.62 12.30
N LEU A 47 -19.95 -0.05 13.35
CA LEU A 47 -18.54 0.08 13.71
C LEU A 47 -17.64 -0.53 12.65
N GLY A 48 -18.01 -1.70 12.13
CA GLY A 48 -17.24 -2.33 11.06
C GLY A 48 -17.16 -1.47 9.80
N GLU A 49 -18.29 -0.85 9.45
CA GLU A 49 -18.33 0.06 8.30
C GLU A 49 -17.45 1.30 8.53
N LEU A 50 -17.54 1.89 9.71
CA LEU A 50 -16.73 3.05 10.07
C LEU A 50 -15.24 2.73 9.96
N LEU A 51 -14.82 1.62 10.54
CA LEU A 51 -13.41 1.22 10.53
C LEU A 51 -12.93 0.92 9.10
N THR A 52 -13.77 0.29 8.29
CA THR A 52 -13.43 -0.01 6.90
C THR A 52 -13.22 1.26 6.09
N ARG A 53 -14.11 2.24 6.25
CA ARG A 53 -13.98 3.53 5.56
C ARG A 53 -12.73 4.27 6.01
N ASN A 54 -12.47 4.28 7.32
CA ASN A 54 -11.28 4.95 7.85
C ASN A 54 -9.99 4.29 7.35
N TRP A 55 -9.97 2.97 7.32
CA TRP A 55 -8.82 2.22 6.81
C TRP A 55 -8.55 2.56 5.34
N GLY A 56 -9.61 2.57 4.52
CA GLY A 56 -9.48 2.90 3.10
C GLY A 56 -8.94 4.30 2.86
N GLN A 57 -9.45 5.29 3.62
CA GLN A 57 -8.97 6.67 3.43
C GLN A 57 -7.51 6.84 3.86
N MET A 58 -7.07 6.12 4.90
CA MET A 58 -5.68 6.21 5.35
C MET A 58 -4.73 5.65 4.29
N ILE A 59 -5.10 4.56 3.65
CA ILE A 59 -4.28 3.98 2.58
C ILE A 59 -4.32 4.87 1.33
N PHE A 60 -5.48 5.43 1.01
CA PHE A 60 -5.60 6.39 -0.07
C PHE A 60 -4.68 7.60 0.17
N ALA A 61 -4.68 8.14 1.39
CA ALA A 61 -3.81 9.26 1.75
C ALA A 61 -2.33 8.87 1.63
N THR A 62 -1.97 7.65 2.01
CA THR A 62 -0.62 7.14 1.83
C THR A 62 -0.22 7.14 0.36
N GLY A 63 -1.14 6.73 -0.52
CA GLY A 63 -0.90 6.79 -1.97
C GLY A 63 -0.62 8.20 -2.46
N LEU A 64 -1.38 9.18 -1.96
CA LEU A 64 -1.14 10.59 -2.31
C LEU A 64 0.21 11.07 -1.81
N LEU A 65 0.62 10.63 -0.61
CA LEU A 65 1.94 10.98 -0.08
C LEU A 65 3.06 10.40 -0.94
N LEU A 66 2.90 9.19 -1.46
CA LEU A 66 3.88 8.59 -2.36
C LEU A 66 4.02 9.41 -3.64
N ILE A 67 2.90 9.87 -4.19
CA ILE A 67 2.93 10.73 -5.38
C ILE A 67 3.61 12.07 -5.05
N TYR A 68 3.30 12.65 -3.90
CA TYR A 68 3.97 13.87 -3.43
C TYR A 68 5.48 13.65 -3.35
N ALA A 69 5.92 12.51 -2.80
CA ALA A 69 7.34 12.19 -2.69
C ALA A 69 8.03 12.06 -4.04
N ALA A 70 7.27 11.76 -5.10
CA ALA A 70 7.83 11.68 -6.46
C ALA A 70 8.40 13.04 -6.90
N TYR A 71 7.77 14.12 -6.45
CA TYR A 71 8.14 15.49 -6.83
C TYR A 71 8.92 16.22 -5.74
N HIS A 72 9.12 15.62 -4.57
CA HIS A 72 9.77 16.25 -3.42
C HIS A 72 10.75 15.29 -2.79
N GLU A 73 11.98 15.31 -3.33
CA GLU A 73 13.02 14.39 -2.92
C GLU A 73 13.30 14.43 -1.42
N GLU A 74 13.24 15.62 -0.83
CA GLU A 74 13.50 15.85 0.59
C GLU A 74 12.46 15.18 1.50
N ALA A 75 11.28 14.86 0.97
CA ALA A 75 10.21 14.22 1.73
C ALA A 75 10.24 12.69 1.61
N ARG A 76 11.07 12.13 0.76
CA ARG A 76 11.05 10.69 0.45
C ARG A 76 11.37 9.82 1.66
N LEU A 77 12.39 10.18 2.44
CA LEU A 77 12.80 9.32 3.55
C LEU A 77 11.66 9.04 4.54
N PRO A 78 11.02 10.06 5.15
CA PRO A 78 9.95 9.78 6.10
C PRO A 78 8.74 9.11 5.45
N ILE A 79 8.38 9.51 4.23
CA ILE A 79 7.22 8.92 3.55
C ILE A 79 7.47 7.46 3.23
N LEU A 80 8.66 7.11 2.72
CA LEU A 80 8.97 5.73 2.37
C LEU A 80 9.08 4.83 3.61
N VAL A 81 9.63 5.35 4.70
CA VAL A 81 9.67 4.60 5.97
C VAL A 81 8.25 4.31 6.45
N PHE A 82 7.39 5.33 6.45
CA PHE A 82 5.99 5.16 6.85
C PHE A 82 5.26 4.16 5.95
N ALA A 83 5.36 4.34 4.63
CA ALA A 83 4.66 3.48 3.67
C ALA A 83 5.17 2.04 3.75
N SER A 84 6.48 1.86 3.92
CA SER A 84 7.06 0.52 4.06
C SER A 84 6.53 -0.18 5.30
N PHE A 85 6.47 0.53 6.42
CA PHE A 85 5.95 -0.04 7.66
C PHE A 85 4.48 -0.47 7.50
N THR A 86 3.63 0.39 6.94
CA THR A 86 2.22 0.08 6.80
C THR A 86 1.99 -1.07 5.82
N LYS A 87 2.74 -1.10 4.72
CA LYS A 87 2.61 -2.17 3.74
C LYS A 87 3.13 -3.51 4.27
N LEU A 88 4.24 -3.49 5.00
CA LEU A 88 4.77 -4.71 5.62
C LEU A 88 3.77 -5.26 6.64
N THR A 89 3.17 -4.39 7.43
CA THR A 89 2.18 -4.81 8.43
C THR A 89 0.97 -5.47 7.77
N PHE A 90 0.43 -4.85 6.73
CA PHE A 90 -0.70 -5.42 6.01
C PHE A 90 -0.33 -6.78 5.40
N ALA A 91 0.81 -6.84 4.72
CA ALA A 91 1.26 -8.08 4.08
C ALA A 91 1.48 -9.19 5.11
N ALA A 92 2.09 -8.86 6.25
CA ALA A 92 2.32 -9.84 7.31
C ALA A 92 1.00 -10.39 7.86
N LEU A 93 0.01 -9.51 8.06
CA LEU A 93 -1.29 -9.92 8.58
C LEU A 93 -2.04 -10.81 7.58
N VAL A 94 -2.01 -10.46 6.29
CA VAL A 94 -2.68 -11.27 5.26
C VAL A 94 -1.98 -12.62 5.10
N LEU A 95 -0.64 -12.62 5.05
CA LEU A 95 0.13 -13.85 4.86
C LEU A 95 -0.01 -14.79 6.06
N SER A 96 -0.07 -14.26 7.28
CA SER A 96 -0.26 -15.08 8.46
C SER A 96 -1.66 -15.69 8.53
N ASN A 97 -2.60 -15.18 7.71
CA ASN A 97 -3.94 -15.72 7.56
C ASN A 97 -4.14 -16.31 6.15
N GLY A 98 -3.08 -16.84 5.55
CA GLY A 98 -3.08 -17.36 4.19
C GLY A 98 -4.07 -18.48 3.93
N GLY A 99 -4.40 -19.27 4.97
CA GLY A 99 -5.41 -20.31 4.84
C GLY A 99 -6.81 -19.74 4.59
N ARG A 100 -7.09 -18.55 5.13
CA ARG A 100 -8.38 -17.88 4.98
C ARG A 100 -8.43 -16.99 3.72
N TYR A 101 -7.34 -16.27 3.44
CA TYR A 101 -7.33 -15.25 2.37
C TYR A 101 -6.45 -15.61 1.18
N GLY A 102 -5.85 -16.80 1.16
CA GLY A 102 -4.89 -17.18 0.12
C GLY A 102 -5.44 -17.15 -1.30
N ARG A 103 -6.75 -17.31 -1.47
CA ARG A 103 -7.41 -17.28 -2.79
C ARG A 103 -8.21 -15.99 -3.00
N LYS A 104 -8.08 -15.02 -2.10
CA LYS A 104 -8.80 -13.76 -2.19
C LYS A 104 -7.92 -12.67 -2.79
N LEU A 105 -8.54 -11.61 -3.24
CA LEU A 105 -7.84 -10.46 -3.85
C LEU A 105 -6.82 -9.85 -2.89
N ALA A 106 -7.04 -9.95 -1.57
CA ALA A 106 -6.08 -9.44 -0.58
C ALA A 106 -4.70 -10.07 -0.73
N MET A 107 -4.59 -11.32 -1.18
CA MET A 107 -3.30 -11.99 -1.33
C MET A 107 -2.42 -11.35 -2.42
N PRO A 108 -2.88 -11.17 -3.67
CA PRO A 108 -2.06 -10.45 -4.65
C PRO A 108 -1.79 -9.00 -4.26
N ILE A 109 -2.71 -8.34 -3.54
CA ILE A 109 -2.45 -6.99 -3.02
C ILE A 109 -1.30 -7.03 -2.02
N ALA A 110 -1.27 -8.01 -1.10
CA ALA A 110 -0.19 -8.16 -0.14
C ALA A 110 1.15 -8.42 -0.84
N VAL A 111 1.17 -9.28 -1.85
CA VAL A 111 2.39 -9.55 -2.63
C VAL A 111 2.86 -8.28 -3.35
N GLY A 112 1.93 -7.52 -3.93
CA GLY A 112 2.24 -6.25 -4.57
C GLY A 112 2.84 -5.25 -3.58
N ASP A 113 2.28 -5.18 -2.36
CA ASP A 113 2.80 -4.31 -1.31
C ASP A 113 4.23 -4.70 -0.93
N LEU A 114 4.52 -6.01 -0.82
CA LEU A 114 5.89 -6.47 -0.53
C LEU A 114 6.86 -6.07 -1.65
N SER A 115 6.41 -6.14 -2.89
CA SER A 115 7.23 -5.71 -4.04
C SER A 115 7.54 -4.22 -3.96
N MET A 116 6.53 -3.40 -3.59
CA MET A 116 6.73 -1.96 -3.41
C MET A 116 7.73 -1.68 -2.29
N VAL A 117 7.61 -2.39 -1.16
CA VAL A 117 8.56 -2.25 -0.04
C VAL A 117 9.98 -2.57 -0.51
N GLY A 118 10.14 -3.62 -1.31
CA GLY A 118 11.45 -3.96 -1.88
C GLY A 118 12.04 -2.81 -2.67
N LEU A 119 11.23 -2.16 -3.52
CA LEU A 119 11.67 -1.02 -4.30
C LEU A 119 12.03 0.17 -3.41
N PHE A 120 11.23 0.43 -2.38
CA PHE A 120 11.47 1.56 -1.46
C PHE A 120 12.76 1.36 -0.67
N VAL A 121 12.98 0.15 -0.14
CA VAL A 121 14.19 -0.18 0.61
C VAL A 121 15.41 -0.08 -0.31
N TRP A 122 15.31 -0.61 -1.53
CA TRP A 122 16.39 -0.52 -2.51
C TRP A 122 16.79 0.94 -2.74
N TYR A 123 15.78 1.81 -2.97
CA TYR A 123 16.06 3.24 -3.17
C TYR A 123 16.75 3.86 -1.94
N LEU A 124 16.20 3.59 -0.74
CA LEU A 124 16.76 4.18 0.48
C LEU A 124 18.20 3.74 0.72
N LEU A 125 18.51 2.48 0.43
CA LEU A 125 19.89 2.00 0.53
C LEU A 125 20.80 2.62 -0.52
N ALA A 126 20.27 2.89 -1.71
CA ALA A 126 21.04 3.46 -2.80
C ALA A 126 21.44 4.92 -2.55
N VAL A 127 20.63 5.66 -1.79
CA VAL A 127 20.88 7.08 -1.52
C VAL A 127 21.46 7.34 -0.13
N SER A 128 21.67 6.30 0.66
CA SER A 128 22.25 6.46 2.01
C SER A 128 23.77 6.38 2.04
#